data_cf1ba2b6211b022b590be66804c0dd14
#
_entry.id   cf1ba2b6211b022b590be66804c0dd14
#
_cell.length_a   1.000
_cell.length_b   1.000
_cell.length_c   1.000
_cell.angle_alpha   90.00
_cell.angle_beta   90.00
_cell.angle_gamma   90.00
#
_symmetry.space_group_name_H-M   'P 1'
#
loop_
_entity.id
_entity.type
_entity.pdbx_description
1 polymer ?
#
loop_
_entity_poly.entity_id
_entity_poly.type
_entity_poly.pdbx_seq_one_letter_code
_entity_poly.pdbx_strand_id
1 'polypeptide(L)'
;DFQLGLRLSPERFGIDTGEALQFAQELMTGGALDYLDMSLWDTFKEPIDERYKGKPLVDWFAALERGSCRLGVAGKLTSAARAQEALDHGADFVLIGRGAILHHDWPRRAVADAGFVATPLPVSRAYLKAEGLGPAFVDYMATGWPNFVSDR
;
A
#
# COMPACT_ATOMS: atom_id res chain seq x y z
N ASP A 1 5.11 -11.15 23.71
CA ASP A 1 5.41 -9.83 23.12
C ASP A 1 4.23 -9.42 22.23
N PHE A 2 3.87 -8.16 22.24
CA PHE A 2 2.77 -7.60 21.48
C PHE A 2 3.33 -6.58 20.49
N GLN A 3 2.91 -6.64 19.22
CA GLN A 3 3.26 -5.65 18.22
C GLN A 3 2.13 -4.66 18.03
N LEU A 4 2.41 -3.37 18.17
CA LEU A 4 1.46 -2.30 17.95
C LEU A 4 1.80 -1.56 16.67
N GLY A 5 0.89 -1.52 15.73
CA GLY A 5 1.00 -0.75 14.51
C GLY A 5 -0.17 0.19 14.32
N LEU A 6 0.04 1.26 13.58
CA LEU A 6 -0.99 2.19 13.18
C LEU A 6 -0.97 2.40 11.67
N ARG A 7 -2.16 2.56 11.08
CA ARG A 7 -2.30 2.90 9.66
C ARG A 7 -2.77 4.34 9.51
N LEU A 8 -2.06 5.09 8.68
CA LEU A 8 -2.34 6.49 8.36
C LEU A 8 -2.49 6.68 6.85
N SER A 9 -3.45 7.50 6.43
CA SER A 9 -3.67 7.86 5.02
C SER A 9 -3.47 9.37 4.86
N PRO A 10 -2.33 9.82 4.33
CA PRO A 10 -2.14 11.23 4.01
C PRO A 10 -3.04 11.65 2.84
N GLU A 11 -3.41 12.92 2.81
CA GLU A 11 -4.21 13.54 1.75
C GLU A 11 -5.63 12.94 1.59
N ARG A 12 -6.16 12.35 2.66
CA ARG A 12 -7.50 11.77 2.72
C ARG A 12 -8.17 12.13 4.04
N PHE A 13 -9.49 12.09 4.03
CA PHE A 13 -10.31 12.31 5.24
C PHE A 13 -10.08 13.66 5.91
N GLY A 14 -9.69 14.68 5.15
CA GLY A 14 -9.43 16.02 5.64
C GLY A 14 -8.00 16.25 6.19
N ILE A 15 -7.13 15.25 6.13
CA ILE A 15 -5.73 15.35 6.57
C ILE A 15 -4.88 15.87 5.40
N ASP A 16 -4.15 16.97 5.57
CA ASP A 16 -3.20 17.46 4.57
C ASP A 16 -1.83 16.76 4.70
N THR A 17 -0.95 16.99 3.73
CA THR A 17 0.40 16.38 3.71
C THR A 17 1.23 16.79 4.91
N GLY A 18 1.20 18.07 5.30
CA GLY A 18 1.99 18.59 6.43
C GLY A 18 1.54 18.04 7.76
N GLU A 19 0.22 17.99 8.01
CA GLU A 19 -0.36 17.38 9.20
C GLU A 19 -0.01 15.89 9.28
N ALA A 20 -0.10 15.17 8.14
CA ALA A 20 0.24 13.75 8.09
C ALA A 20 1.73 13.50 8.41
N LEU A 21 2.64 14.34 7.90
CA LEU A 21 4.07 14.26 8.17
C LEU A 21 4.39 14.55 9.65
N GLN A 22 3.79 15.61 10.20
CA GLN A 22 4.00 15.96 11.61
C GLN A 22 3.48 14.81 12.51
N PHE A 23 2.29 14.33 12.28
CA PHE A 23 1.70 13.26 13.07
C PHE A 23 2.48 11.95 12.95
N ALA A 24 2.94 11.60 11.72
CA ALA A 24 3.79 10.44 11.51
C ALA A 24 5.12 10.56 12.28
N GLN A 25 5.75 11.75 12.27
CA GLN A 25 6.97 12.00 13.00
C GLN A 25 6.80 11.81 14.52
N GLU A 26 5.74 12.37 15.10
CA GLU A 26 5.42 12.23 16.53
C GLU A 26 5.18 10.77 16.92
N LEU A 27 4.43 10.03 16.09
CA LEU A 27 4.15 8.62 16.31
C LEU A 27 5.42 7.76 16.25
N MET A 28 6.27 7.98 15.26
CA MET A 28 7.48 7.19 15.05
C MET A 28 8.52 7.43 16.17
N THR A 29 8.69 8.68 16.63
CA THR A 29 9.63 9.01 17.68
C THR A 29 9.08 8.78 19.09
N GLY A 30 7.78 8.65 19.24
CA GLY A 30 7.11 8.44 20.52
C GLY A 30 7.40 7.08 21.20
N GLY A 31 7.99 6.13 20.46
CA GLY A 31 8.45 4.83 20.99
C GLY A 31 7.34 3.84 21.34
N ALA A 32 6.07 4.18 21.07
CA ALA A 32 4.92 3.30 21.36
C ALA A 32 4.57 2.34 20.20
N LEU A 33 5.01 2.66 18.97
CA LEU A 33 4.69 1.88 17.79
C LEU A 33 5.88 1.02 17.33
N ASP A 34 5.60 -0.22 16.97
CA ASP A 34 6.53 -1.10 16.28
C ASP A 34 6.60 -0.79 14.79
N TYR A 35 5.47 -0.34 14.21
CA TYR A 35 5.42 0.08 12.80
C TYR A 35 4.33 1.10 12.51
N LEU A 36 4.57 1.93 11.49
CA LEU A 36 3.59 2.81 10.87
C LEU A 36 3.34 2.37 9.41
N ASP A 37 2.09 2.04 9.09
CA ASP A 37 1.64 1.67 7.74
C ASP A 37 1.05 2.90 7.04
N MET A 38 1.76 3.41 6.04
CA MET A 38 1.32 4.55 5.24
C MET A 38 0.51 4.10 4.02
N SER A 39 -0.80 4.38 4.03
CA SER A 39 -1.69 4.11 2.90
C SER A 39 -1.65 5.27 1.90
N LEU A 40 -0.67 5.24 0.98
CA LEU A 40 -0.35 6.35 0.08
C LEU A 40 -1.25 6.42 -1.18
N TRP A 41 -2.13 5.44 -1.42
CA TRP A 41 -2.95 5.27 -2.63
C TRP A 41 -2.14 5.04 -3.91
N ASP A 42 -1.12 5.82 -4.12
CA ASP A 42 -0.07 5.67 -5.12
C ASP A 42 1.23 6.06 -4.44
N THR A 43 2.09 5.07 -4.21
CA THR A 43 3.33 5.22 -3.45
C THR A 43 4.27 6.26 -4.07
N PHE A 44 4.26 6.36 -5.40
CA PHE A 44 5.20 7.19 -6.15
C PHE A 44 4.59 8.46 -6.74
N LYS A 45 3.35 8.79 -6.40
CA LYS A 45 2.80 10.10 -6.77
C LYS A 45 3.45 11.20 -5.95
N GLU A 46 3.53 12.39 -6.52
CA GLU A 46 3.82 13.59 -5.74
C GLU A 46 2.64 13.97 -4.85
N PRO A 47 2.91 14.62 -3.69
CA PRO A 47 1.86 15.21 -2.87
C PRO A 47 0.95 16.15 -3.64
N ILE A 48 -0.30 16.27 -3.21
CA ILE A 48 -1.26 17.23 -3.77
C ILE A 48 -0.87 18.66 -3.38
N ASP A 49 -0.37 18.83 -2.18
CA ASP A 49 0.06 20.11 -1.63
C ASP A 49 1.32 20.60 -2.35
N GLU A 50 1.24 21.79 -2.97
CA GLU A 50 2.33 22.39 -3.73
C GLU A 50 3.62 22.62 -2.90
N ARG A 51 3.49 22.79 -1.58
CA ARG A 51 4.65 22.93 -0.66
C ARG A 51 5.53 21.67 -0.61
N TYR A 52 4.99 20.53 -0.99
CA TYR A 52 5.64 19.23 -0.90
C TYR A 52 5.91 18.58 -2.26
N LYS A 53 5.80 19.33 -3.35
CA LYS A 53 6.13 18.87 -4.70
C LYS A 53 7.63 18.56 -4.87
N GLY A 54 7.98 17.91 -5.98
CA GLY A 54 9.36 17.64 -6.39
C GLY A 54 9.91 16.27 -6.00
N LYS A 55 9.18 15.50 -5.18
CA LYS A 55 9.52 14.09 -4.90
C LYS A 55 8.27 13.27 -4.52
N PRO A 56 8.30 11.94 -4.68
CA PRO A 56 7.17 11.08 -4.38
C PRO A 56 6.82 11.06 -2.88
N LEU A 57 5.55 10.74 -2.56
CA LEU A 57 5.06 10.65 -1.18
C LEU A 57 5.91 9.73 -0.30
N VAL A 58 6.36 8.60 -0.83
CA VAL A 58 7.19 7.65 -0.07
C VAL A 58 8.45 8.29 0.47
N ASP A 59 9.12 9.17 -0.30
CA ASP A 59 10.36 9.84 0.11
C ASP A 59 10.15 10.78 1.28
N TRP A 60 8.99 11.43 1.36
CA TRP A 60 8.67 12.32 2.46
C TRP A 60 8.55 11.56 3.78
N PHE A 61 7.90 10.39 3.77
CA PHE A 61 7.74 9.57 4.97
C PHE A 61 9.01 8.76 5.29
N ALA A 62 9.77 8.32 4.29
CA ALA A 62 11.04 7.63 4.49
C ALA A 62 12.12 8.53 5.10
N ALA A 63 12.06 9.84 4.88
CA ALA A 63 12.99 10.81 5.43
C ALA A 63 12.74 11.18 6.90
N LEU A 64 11.64 10.73 7.51
CA LEU A 64 11.32 11.00 8.91
C LEU A 64 12.25 10.23 9.85
N GLU A 65 12.52 10.81 11.03
CA GLU A 65 13.19 10.09 12.10
C GLU A 65 12.27 9.01 12.67
N ARG A 66 12.74 7.77 12.70
CA ARG A 66 11.89 6.62 13.00
C ARG A 66 12.24 5.90 14.31
N GLY A 67 13.43 6.12 14.87
CA GLY A 67 13.91 5.32 15.99
C GLY A 67 13.87 3.83 15.65
N SER A 68 13.11 3.04 16.42
CA SER A 68 12.87 1.60 16.17
C SER A 68 11.60 1.32 15.36
N CYS A 69 10.78 2.33 15.06
CA CYS A 69 9.53 2.18 14.34
C CYS A 69 9.78 1.86 12.86
N ARG A 70 9.18 0.79 12.34
CA ARG A 70 9.29 0.41 10.93
C ARG A 70 8.27 1.13 10.07
N LEU A 71 8.67 1.52 8.87
CA LEU A 71 7.80 2.13 7.87
C LEU A 71 7.28 1.10 6.88
N GLY A 72 5.95 0.90 6.87
CA GLY A 72 5.26 0.18 5.83
C GLY A 72 4.59 1.13 4.83
N VAL A 73 4.54 0.75 3.55
CA VAL A 73 3.85 1.56 2.54
C VAL A 73 2.93 0.71 1.67
N ALA A 74 1.78 1.29 1.33
CA ALA A 74 0.78 0.71 0.43
C ALA A 74 0.34 1.74 -0.61
N GLY A 75 0.25 1.32 -1.88
CA GLY A 75 -0.29 2.19 -2.93
C GLY A 75 0.15 1.78 -4.33
N LYS A 76 -0.74 1.17 -5.10
CA LYS A 76 -0.52 0.70 -6.49
C LYS A 76 0.74 -0.14 -6.71
N LEU A 77 1.14 -0.90 -5.71
CA LEU A 77 2.23 -1.86 -5.82
C LEU A 77 1.69 -3.14 -6.49
N THR A 78 1.72 -3.18 -7.81
CA THR A 78 1.11 -4.24 -8.62
C THR A 78 2.13 -5.19 -9.24
N SER A 79 3.43 -4.99 -8.98
CA SER A 79 4.50 -5.85 -9.49
C SER A 79 5.61 -6.01 -8.45
N ALA A 80 6.41 -7.06 -8.61
CA ALA A 80 7.61 -7.27 -7.80
C ALA A 80 8.58 -6.08 -7.90
N ALA A 81 8.79 -5.56 -9.11
CA ALA A 81 9.65 -4.39 -9.35
C ALA A 81 9.15 -3.13 -8.60
N ARG A 82 7.84 -2.86 -8.62
CA ARG A 82 7.27 -1.70 -7.88
C ARG A 82 7.36 -1.88 -6.36
N ALA A 83 7.23 -3.11 -5.87
CA ALA A 83 7.43 -3.41 -4.46
C ALA A 83 8.90 -3.19 -4.06
N GLN A 84 9.85 -3.68 -4.86
CA GLN A 84 11.27 -3.46 -4.62
C GLN A 84 11.63 -1.97 -4.66
N GLU A 85 11.14 -1.24 -5.65
CA GLU A 85 11.33 0.22 -5.74
C GLU A 85 10.88 0.94 -4.46
N ALA A 86 9.75 0.54 -3.85
CA ALA A 86 9.31 1.13 -2.59
C ALA A 86 10.28 0.84 -1.42
N LEU A 87 10.87 -0.35 -1.39
CA LEU A 87 11.92 -0.69 -0.40
C LEU A 87 13.19 0.12 -0.65
N ASP A 88 13.60 0.30 -1.91
CA ASP A 88 14.77 1.10 -2.30
C ASP A 88 14.59 2.58 -1.95
N HIS A 89 13.36 3.08 -1.92
CA HIS A 89 12.99 4.41 -1.42
C HIS A 89 12.97 4.52 0.11
N GLY A 90 13.27 3.43 0.84
CA GLY A 90 13.45 3.44 2.29
C GLY A 90 12.26 2.94 3.12
N ALA A 91 11.25 2.31 2.49
CA ALA A 91 10.27 1.53 3.24
C ALA A 91 10.91 0.26 3.81
N ASP A 92 10.54 -0.14 5.02
CA ASP A 92 11.02 -1.40 5.64
C ASP A 92 10.22 -2.61 5.15
N PHE A 93 8.96 -2.38 4.76
CA PHE A 93 8.09 -3.40 4.17
C PHE A 93 6.99 -2.78 3.32
N VAL A 94 6.36 -3.60 2.50
CA VAL A 94 5.26 -3.19 1.63
C VAL A 94 3.97 -3.93 1.96
N LEU A 95 2.84 -3.25 1.75
CA LEU A 95 1.52 -3.84 1.92
C LEU A 95 0.82 -3.91 0.56
N ILE A 96 0.42 -5.12 0.21
CA ILE A 96 -0.18 -5.42 -1.08
C ILE A 96 -1.70 -5.57 -0.91
N GLY A 97 -2.46 -4.64 -1.46
CA GLY A 97 -3.92 -4.67 -1.44
C GLY A 97 -4.49 -5.42 -2.64
N ARG A 98 -4.79 -4.70 -3.73
CA ARG A 98 -5.42 -5.27 -4.93
C ARG A 98 -4.63 -6.41 -5.56
N GLY A 99 -3.30 -6.34 -5.54
CA GLY A 99 -2.45 -7.42 -6.02
C GLY A 99 -2.68 -8.73 -5.28
N ALA A 100 -2.89 -8.69 -3.96
CA ALA A 100 -3.15 -9.89 -3.15
C ALA A 100 -4.58 -10.44 -3.34
N ILE A 101 -5.55 -9.59 -3.72
CA ILE A 101 -6.89 -10.04 -4.13
C ILE A 101 -6.81 -10.81 -5.46
N LEU A 102 -5.96 -10.34 -6.38
CA LEU A 102 -5.76 -10.96 -7.69
C LEU A 102 -4.88 -12.22 -7.64
N HIS A 103 -4.02 -12.33 -6.64
CA HIS A 103 -3.09 -13.45 -6.46
C HIS A 103 -2.92 -13.72 -4.97
N HIS A 104 -3.59 -14.76 -4.47
CA HIS A 104 -3.50 -15.14 -3.04
C HIS A 104 -2.05 -15.46 -2.59
N ASP A 105 -1.20 -15.84 -3.52
CA ASP A 105 0.22 -16.17 -3.32
C ASP A 105 1.17 -15.06 -3.82
N TRP A 106 0.69 -13.81 -3.94
CA TRP A 106 1.43 -12.67 -4.47
C TRP A 106 2.86 -12.55 -3.91
N PRO A 107 3.09 -12.61 -2.58
CA PRO A 107 4.45 -12.47 -2.04
C PRO A 107 5.39 -13.59 -2.52
N ARG A 108 4.88 -14.82 -2.61
CA ARG A 108 5.67 -15.96 -3.11
C ARG A 108 6.08 -15.77 -4.56
N ARG A 109 5.16 -15.30 -5.41
CA ARG A 109 5.46 -15.01 -6.83
C ARG A 109 6.46 -13.89 -6.96
N ALA A 110 6.27 -12.78 -6.23
CA ALA A 110 7.17 -11.64 -6.30
C ALA A 110 8.60 -11.96 -5.85
N VAL A 111 8.76 -12.82 -4.84
CA VAL A 111 10.10 -13.28 -4.38
C VAL A 111 10.73 -14.24 -5.38
N ALA A 112 9.94 -15.08 -6.03
CA ALA A 112 10.45 -16.08 -7.00
C ALA A 112 10.78 -15.48 -8.37
N ASP A 113 10.10 -14.40 -8.76
CA ASP A 113 10.25 -13.77 -10.08
C ASP A 113 10.20 -12.24 -9.96
N ALA A 114 11.34 -11.60 -10.15
CA ALA A 114 11.46 -10.14 -10.17
C ALA A 114 10.67 -9.47 -11.31
N GLY A 115 10.34 -10.21 -12.36
CA GLY A 115 9.49 -9.77 -13.47
C GLY A 115 7.99 -9.93 -13.22
N PHE A 116 7.59 -10.49 -12.06
CA PHE A 116 6.19 -10.73 -11.77
C PHE A 116 5.36 -9.44 -11.75
N VAL A 117 4.25 -9.47 -12.50
CA VAL A 117 3.24 -8.40 -12.55
C VAL A 117 1.86 -9.01 -12.29
N ALA A 118 1.08 -8.39 -11.42
CA ALA A 118 -0.28 -8.83 -11.15
C ALA A 118 -1.16 -8.75 -12.41
N THR A 119 -2.09 -9.69 -12.54
CA THR A 119 -3.07 -9.73 -13.64
C THR A 119 -3.77 -8.37 -13.77
N PRO A 120 -3.85 -7.81 -14.99
CA PRO A 120 -4.53 -6.53 -15.21
C PRO A 120 -6.03 -6.65 -14.98
N LEU A 121 -6.62 -5.56 -14.49
CA LEU A 121 -8.08 -5.44 -14.31
C LEU A 121 -8.76 -5.01 -15.62
N PRO A 122 -10.04 -5.38 -15.82
CA PRO A 122 -10.88 -6.20 -14.95
C PRO A 122 -10.64 -7.70 -15.11
N VAL A 123 -10.99 -8.49 -14.08
CA VAL A 123 -10.93 -9.95 -14.11
C VAL A 123 -12.35 -10.55 -13.98
N SER A 124 -12.55 -11.83 -14.37
CA SER A 124 -13.83 -12.49 -14.22
C SER A 124 -14.12 -12.94 -12.78
N ARG A 125 -15.40 -13.15 -12.46
CA ARG A 125 -15.81 -13.78 -11.20
C ARG A 125 -15.19 -15.17 -11.03
N ALA A 126 -15.08 -15.92 -12.12
CA ALA A 126 -14.46 -17.26 -12.11
C ALA A 126 -12.98 -17.17 -11.73
N TYR A 127 -12.25 -16.15 -12.22
CA TYR A 127 -10.86 -15.89 -11.85
C TYR A 127 -10.73 -15.67 -10.33
N LEU A 128 -11.54 -14.77 -9.76
CA LEU A 128 -11.49 -14.46 -8.32
C LEU A 128 -11.82 -15.69 -7.45
N LYS A 129 -12.77 -16.51 -7.87
CA LYS A 129 -13.06 -17.77 -7.18
C LYS A 129 -11.89 -18.75 -7.22
N ALA A 130 -11.18 -18.84 -8.35
CA ALA A 130 -9.99 -19.67 -8.50
C ALA A 130 -8.83 -19.17 -7.60
N GLU A 131 -8.75 -17.86 -7.35
CA GLU A 131 -7.83 -17.26 -6.38
C GLU A 131 -8.30 -17.40 -4.91
N GLY A 132 -9.36 -18.14 -4.65
CA GLY A 132 -9.84 -18.50 -3.31
C GLY A 132 -10.82 -17.51 -2.68
N LEU A 133 -11.32 -16.51 -3.41
CA LEU A 133 -12.29 -15.57 -2.87
C LEU A 133 -13.68 -16.22 -2.69
N GLY A 134 -14.26 -16.03 -1.51
CA GLY A 134 -15.62 -16.48 -1.22
C GLY A 134 -16.68 -15.68 -2.00
N PRO A 135 -17.87 -16.28 -2.26
CA PRO A 135 -18.91 -15.67 -3.10
C PRO A 135 -19.30 -14.25 -2.69
N ALA A 136 -19.52 -14.03 -1.40
CA ALA A 136 -19.90 -12.70 -0.88
C ALA A 136 -18.86 -11.63 -1.18
N PHE A 137 -17.57 -11.98 -1.10
CA PHE A 137 -16.50 -11.03 -1.40
C PHE A 137 -16.37 -10.78 -2.92
N VAL A 138 -16.58 -11.80 -3.74
CA VAL A 138 -16.66 -11.65 -5.21
C VAL A 138 -17.81 -10.71 -5.60
N ASP A 139 -18.98 -10.84 -4.96
CA ASP A 139 -20.12 -9.95 -5.19
C ASP A 139 -19.83 -8.52 -4.75
N TYR A 140 -19.18 -8.35 -3.60
CA TYR A 140 -18.72 -7.04 -3.12
C TYR A 140 -17.77 -6.37 -4.12
N MET A 141 -16.79 -7.11 -4.64
CA MET A 141 -15.85 -6.58 -5.65
C MET A 141 -16.56 -6.21 -6.95
N ALA A 142 -17.54 -7.00 -7.39
CA ALA A 142 -18.29 -6.75 -8.61
C ALA A 142 -19.21 -5.51 -8.53
N THR A 143 -19.74 -5.22 -7.35
CA THR A 143 -20.71 -4.13 -7.14
C THR A 143 -20.05 -2.85 -6.62
N GLY A 144 -19.10 -2.99 -5.70
CA GLY A 144 -18.49 -1.87 -4.98
C GLY A 144 -17.25 -1.27 -5.64
N TRP A 145 -16.62 -1.99 -6.58
CA TRP A 145 -15.35 -1.57 -7.18
C TRP A 145 -15.47 -1.41 -8.70
N PRO A 146 -15.56 -0.18 -9.20
CA PRO A 146 -15.64 0.07 -10.66
C PRO A 146 -14.45 -0.58 -11.40
N ASN A 147 -14.75 -1.29 -12.49
CA ASN A 147 -13.76 -1.92 -13.35
C ASN A 147 -12.86 -2.98 -12.68
N PHE A 148 -13.30 -3.57 -11.55
CA PHE A 148 -12.56 -4.67 -10.95
C PHE A 148 -13.00 -6.03 -11.51
N VAL A 149 -14.30 -6.21 -11.72
CA VAL A 149 -14.89 -7.45 -12.25
C VAL A 149 -15.55 -7.18 -13.60
N SER A 150 -15.25 -8.03 -14.61
CA SER A 150 -15.72 -7.86 -15.99
C SER A 150 -17.16 -8.34 -16.19
N ASP A 151 -17.55 -9.42 -15.53
CA ASP A 151 -18.86 -10.08 -15.61
C ASP A 151 -19.70 -9.78 -14.35
N ARG A 152 -20.34 -8.61 -14.35
CA ARG A 152 -21.14 -8.07 -13.23
C ARG A 152 -22.49 -8.78 -13.09
#